data_ae8f285713e8f52fb1020039d4385607
#
_entry.id   ae8f285713e8f52fb1020039d4385607
#
_cell.length_a   1.000
_cell.length_b   1.000
_cell.length_c   1.000
_cell.angle_alpha   90.00
_cell.angle_beta   90.00
_cell.angle_gamma   90.00
#
_symmetry.space_group_name_H-M   'P 1'
#
loop_
_entity.id
_entity.type
_entity.pdbx_description
1 polymer ?
#
loop_
_entity_poly.entity_id
_entity_poly.type
_entity_poly.pdbx_seq_one_letter_code
_entity_poly.pdbx_strand_id
1 'polypeptide(L)'
;MFSITKDNSNKDLIMNMSRHDGRDYYLDIWGNDFKSKFEPPVVEEYKGKYILRADLAPGGLKSFGGERVISEGKPTLVYCAPRQGHAPDAIASLAKLYDKKVVFFMPSSKRVSDHQGALFAYDNVDVRFFRIAAMPVLNQYAKKWAEEHQATYLPFGLTGNEMVTAGLVNMCRNISNQLGKDPTEIYCAVSTGTMIRALQIGWPDATPKGVAVARNIHKGEKGVAILETAKMPFLKRTPVADRMPIPTTGAYDAKAWELFEREGKPGSIFINVGADAVLNRYLSRVNRDNINSYREWHDMGDWHENRAFKGDIFEHGVA
;
A
#
# COMPACT_ATOMS: atom_id res chain seq x y z
N MET A 1 -10.78 -14.85 18.93
CA MET A 1 -9.37 -15.21 19.13
C MET A 1 -8.93 -16.01 17.89
N PHE A 2 -8.52 -15.34 16.81
CA PHE A 2 -8.10 -16.03 15.59
C PHE A 2 -6.59 -16.25 15.65
N SER A 3 -6.22 -17.50 15.89
CA SER A 3 -4.83 -17.97 15.76
C SER A 3 -4.45 -17.93 14.28
N ILE A 4 -3.48 -17.11 13.91
CA ILE A 4 -2.83 -17.17 12.59
C ILE A 4 -1.91 -18.38 12.62
N THR A 5 -2.46 -19.57 12.48
CA THR A 5 -1.67 -20.74 12.11
C THR A 5 -1.26 -20.58 10.65
N LYS A 6 0.04 -20.72 10.39
CA LYS A 6 0.58 -20.88 9.03
C LYS A 6 0.03 -22.18 8.43
N ASP A 7 -1.14 -22.12 7.86
CA ASP A 7 -1.67 -23.24 7.12
C ASP A 7 -1.24 -23.12 5.65
N ASN A 8 -0.19 -23.84 5.30
CA ASN A 8 0.26 -23.94 3.91
C ASN A 8 -0.79 -24.64 3.02
N SER A 9 -1.74 -25.39 3.60
CA SER A 9 -2.79 -26.10 2.87
C SER A 9 -3.74 -25.15 2.12
N ASN A 10 -4.05 -23.99 2.71
CA ASN A 10 -4.90 -22.98 2.06
C ASN A 10 -4.22 -22.32 0.84
N LYS A 11 -2.88 -22.18 0.86
CA LYS A 11 -2.17 -21.57 -0.30
C LYS A 11 -2.26 -22.47 -1.54
N ASP A 12 -2.13 -23.77 -1.36
CA ASP A 12 -2.21 -24.73 -2.47
C ASP A 12 -3.65 -24.87 -2.98
N LEU A 13 -4.65 -24.77 -2.09
CA LEU A 13 -6.06 -24.75 -2.45
C LEU A 13 -6.39 -23.53 -3.34
N ILE A 14 -5.96 -22.35 -2.93
CA ILE A 14 -6.18 -21.09 -3.66
C ILE A 14 -5.44 -21.07 -5.01
N MET A 15 -4.27 -21.69 -5.11
CA MET A 15 -3.52 -21.80 -6.37
C MET A 15 -4.20 -22.71 -7.40
N ASN A 16 -5.07 -23.64 -6.97
CA ASN A 16 -5.79 -24.57 -7.83
C ASN A 16 -7.24 -24.15 -8.12
N MET A 17 -7.76 -23.10 -7.48
CA MET A 17 -9.10 -22.58 -7.77
C MET A 17 -9.14 -21.87 -9.12
N SER A 18 -10.24 -22.00 -9.86
CA SER A 18 -10.47 -21.14 -11.01
C SER A 18 -10.49 -19.66 -10.55
N ARG A 19 -10.19 -18.73 -11.46
CA ARG A 19 -10.21 -17.30 -11.09
C ARG A 19 -11.61 -16.83 -10.67
N HIS A 20 -12.67 -17.42 -11.24
CA HIS A 20 -14.06 -17.14 -10.87
C HIS A 20 -14.37 -17.63 -9.45
N ASP A 21 -14.03 -18.87 -9.13
CA ASP A 21 -14.20 -19.40 -7.77
C ASP A 21 -13.41 -18.58 -6.75
N GLY A 22 -12.23 -18.10 -7.14
CA GLY A 22 -11.41 -17.18 -6.34
C GLY A 22 -12.09 -15.86 -6.06
N ARG A 23 -12.83 -15.28 -7.02
CA ARG A 23 -13.59 -14.05 -6.82
C ARG A 23 -14.66 -14.23 -5.74
N ASP A 24 -15.49 -15.26 -5.87
CA ASP A 24 -16.57 -15.51 -4.92
C ASP A 24 -16.02 -15.83 -3.52
N TYR A 25 -14.97 -16.65 -3.43
CA TYR A 25 -14.28 -16.94 -2.17
C TYR A 25 -13.81 -15.65 -1.44
N TYR A 26 -13.16 -14.73 -2.14
CA TYR A 26 -12.69 -13.50 -1.50
C TYR A 26 -13.82 -12.50 -1.21
N LEU A 27 -14.91 -12.51 -1.96
CA LEU A 27 -16.10 -11.73 -1.63
C LEU A 27 -16.80 -12.26 -0.38
N ASP A 28 -16.81 -13.59 -0.18
CA ASP A 28 -17.30 -14.22 1.05
C ASP A 28 -16.42 -13.88 2.25
N ILE A 29 -15.08 -13.91 2.08
CA ILE A 29 -14.14 -13.45 3.12
C ILE A 29 -14.39 -11.98 3.48
N TRP A 30 -14.63 -11.12 2.48
CA TRP A 30 -14.94 -9.72 2.75
C TRP A 30 -16.22 -9.58 3.58
N GLY A 31 -17.22 -10.38 3.30
CA GLY A 31 -18.51 -10.39 3.97
C GLY A 31 -19.41 -9.20 3.58
N ASN A 32 -20.69 -9.48 3.47
CA ASN A 32 -21.69 -8.46 3.11
C ASN A 32 -22.13 -7.61 4.30
N ASP A 33 -21.81 -8.00 5.51
CA ASP A 33 -22.10 -7.33 6.78
C ASP A 33 -21.09 -6.20 7.10
N PHE A 34 -19.88 -6.26 6.52
CA PHE A 34 -18.89 -5.22 6.73
C PHE A 34 -19.30 -3.92 6.03
N LYS A 35 -19.57 -2.89 6.82
CA LYS A 35 -19.88 -1.56 6.30
C LYS A 35 -18.61 -0.73 6.21
N SER A 36 -18.12 -0.55 5.00
CA SER A 36 -17.02 0.36 4.72
C SER A 36 -17.39 1.79 5.12
N LYS A 37 -16.44 2.48 5.71
CA LYS A 37 -16.51 3.93 5.94
C LYS A 37 -15.92 4.73 4.77
N PHE A 38 -15.35 4.04 3.78
CA PHE A 38 -14.85 4.66 2.57
C PHE A 38 -15.94 4.81 1.53
N GLU A 39 -15.92 5.96 0.85
CA GLU A 39 -16.64 6.11 -0.40
C GLU A 39 -16.14 5.10 -1.44
N PRO A 40 -17.00 4.64 -2.35
CA PRO A 40 -16.59 3.81 -3.45
C PRO A 40 -15.43 4.44 -4.24
N PRO A 41 -14.55 3.63 -4.85
CA PRO A 41 -13.46 4.16 -5.66
C PRO A 41 -14.00 4.97 -6.84
N VAL A 42 -13.40 6.12 -7.12
CA VAL A 42 -13.76 6.95 -8.26
C VAL A 42 -13.16 6.39 -9.54
N VAL A 43 -13.98 6.25 -10.57
CA VAL A 43 -13.56 5.85 -11.92
C VAL A 43 -13.91 6.95 -12.89
N GLU A 44 -12.93 7.41 -13.67
CA GLU A 44 -13.09 8.42 -14.71
C GLU A 44 -12.96 7.79 -16.10
N GLU A 45 -13.76 8.27 -17.05
CA GLU A 45 -13.60 7.90 -18.45
C GLU A 45 -12.49 8.73 -19.12
N TYR A 46 -11.64 8.05 -19.89
CA TYR A 46 -10.57 8.65 -20.66
C TYR A 46 -10.48 8.01 -22.05
N LYS A 47 -10.96 8.71 -23.07
CA LYS A 47 -10.91 8.27 -24.49
C LYS A 47 -11.48 6.85 -24.69
N GLY A 48 -12.68 6.59 -24.14
CA GLY A 48 -13.33 5.29 -24.21
C GLY A 48 -12.72 4.20 -23.33
N LYS A 49 -11.76 4.56 -22.49
CA LYS A 49 -11.10 3.71 -21.49
C LYS A 49 -11.39 4.26 -20.09
N TYR A 50 -10.97 3.58 -19.06
CA TYR A 50 -11.22 3.98 -17.67
C TYR A 50 -9.94 4.22 -16.89
N ILE A 51 -10.00 5.12 -15.92
CA ILE A 51 -8.93 5.37 -14.95
C ILE A 51 -9.50 5.23 -13.54
N LEU A 52 -8.96 4.32 -12.76
CA LEU A 52 -9.23 4.29 -11.32
C LEU A 52 -8.45 5.41 -10.63
N ARG A 53 -9.18 6.32 -10.00
CA ARG A 53 -8.65 7.50 -9.29
C ARG A 53 -8.44 7.21 -7.80
N ALA A 54 -7.64 6.19 -7.48
CA ALA A 54 -7.35 5.92 -6.06
C ALA A 54 -6.49 7.03 -5.40
N ASP A 55 -5.90 7.92 -6.19
CA ASP A 55 -5.26 9.15 -5.70
C ASP A 55 -6.22 10.12 -4.97
N LEU A 56 -7.52 9.99 -5.20
CA LEU A 56 -8.54 10.77 -4.50
C LEU A 56 -8.90 10.17 -3.13
N ALA A 57 -8.61 8.90 -2.91
CA ALA A 57 -8.83 8.24 -1.61
C ALA A 57 -7.69 8.56 -0.63
N PRO A 58 -7.99 8.80 0.65
CA PRO A 58 -6.96 8.93 1.68
C PRO A 58 -6.06 7.70 1.74
N GLY A 59 -4.74 7.88 1.54
CA GLY A 59 -3.80 6.76 1.50
C GLY A 59 -3.80 5.91 0.23
N GLY A 60 -4.58 6.31 -0.78
CA GLY A 60 -4.59 5.67 -2.09
C GLY A 60 -5.22 4.27 -2.11
N LEU A 61 -4.86 3.49 -3.12
CA LEU A 61 -5.43 2.16 -3.37
C LEU A 61 -5.32 1.19 -2.18
N LYS A 62 -4.25 1.30 -1.39
CA LYS A 62 -4.05 0.40 -0.24
C LYS A 62 -5.11 0.57 0.85
N SER A 63 -5.80 1.68 0.88
CA SER A 63 -6.90 1.91 1.82
C SER A 63 -8.05 0.96 1.57
N PHE A 64 -8.42 0.70 0.32
CA PHE A 64 -9.49 -0.24 -0.01
C PHE A 64 -9.17 -1.68 0.42
N GLY A 65 -7.90 -2.11 0.27
CA GLY A 65 -7.47 -3.43 0.73
C GLY A 65 -7.28 -3.51 2.25
N GLY A 66 -6.81 -2.44 2.87
CA GLY A 66 -6.42 -2.41 4.28
C GLY A 66 -7.57 -2.16 5.26
N GLU A 67 -8.70 -1.64 4.80
CA GLU A 67 -9.76 -1.10 5.66
C GLU A 67 -10.23 -2.11 6.73
N ARG A 68 -10.67 -3.30 6.31
CA ARG A 68 -11.21 -4.29 7.24
C ARG A 68 -10.14 -4.82 8.21
N VAL A 69 -8.91 -5.03 7.72
CA VAL A 69 -7.77 -5.44 8.57
C VAL A 69 -7.51 -4.41 9.67
N ILE A 70 -7.56 -3.14 9.32
CA ILE A 70 -7.34 -2.04 10.28
C ILE A 70 -8.52 -1.95 11.24
N SER A 71 -9.77 -1.99 10.74
CA SER A 71 -10.98 -1.86 11.56
C SER A 71 -11.09 -2.97 12.62
N GLU A 72 -10.77 -4.21 12.25
CA GLU A 72 -10.81 -5.39 13.13
C GLU A 72 -9.54 -5.56 13.98
N GLY A 73 -8.47 -4.82 13.68
CA GLY A 73 -7.23 -4.84 14.46
C GLY A 73 -7.42 -4.32 15.89
N LYS A 74 -6.44 -4.56 16.74
CA LYS A 74 -6.41 -4.05 18.12
C LYS A 74 -6.35 -2.50 18.13
N PRO A 75 -6.57 -1.84 19.28
CA PRO A 75 -6.50 -0.38 19.39
C PRO A 75 -5.16 0.22 18.95
N THR A 76 -4.07 -0.55 19.07
CA THR A 76 -2.75 -0.16 18.58
C THR A 76 -2.30 -1.09 17.46
N LEU A 77 -1.84 -0.49 16.37
CA LEU A 77 -1.30 -1.17 15.20
C LEU A 77 0.18 -0.88 15.09
N VAL A 78 0.94 -1.82 14.55
CA VAL A 78 2.39 -1.65 14.34
C VAL A 78 2.74 -2.00 12.90
N TYR A 79 3.50 -1.15 12.25
CA TYR A 79 3.94 -1.36 10.88
C TYR A 79 5.40 -0.94 10.69
N CYS A 80 6.16 -1.77 9.99
CA CYS A 80 7.50 -1.41 9.58
C CYS A 80 7.46 -0.70 8.22
N ALA A 81 7.68 0.61 8.22
CA ALA A 81 7.51 1.45 7.06
C ALA A 81 8.83 1.71 6.33
N PRO A 82 8.88 1.54 4.99
CA PRO A 82 10.03 1.94 4.20
C PRO A 82 10.09 3.47 4.12
N ARG A 83 11.22 3.98 3.63
CA ARG A 83 11.40 5.43 3.40
C ARG A 83 10.47 5.99 2.33
N GLN A 84 9.95 5.14 1.46
CA GLN A 84 9.06 5.55 0.36
C GLN A 84 7.93 4.55 0.17
N GLY A 85 6.76 5.03 -0.22
CA GLY A 85 5.58 4.23 -0.51
C GLY A 85 4.33 4.72 0.22
N HIS A 86 3.16 4.44 -0.33
CA HIS A 86 1.86 4.93 0.17
C HIS A 86 1.25 4.06 1.29
N ALA A 87 1.84 2.90 1.61
CA ALA A 87 1.27 2.02 2.64
C ALA A 87 1.22 2.66 4.03
N PRO A 88 2.25 3.38 4.50
CA PRO A 88 2.19 4.05 5.80
C PRO A 88 1.08 5.09 5.87
N ASP A 89 0.91 5.89 4.81
CA ASP A 89 -0.15 6.90 4.73
C ASP A 89 -1.55 6.26 4.74
N ALA A 90 -1.75 5.19 3.98
CA ALA A 90 -2.99 4.41 4.00
C ALA A 90 -3.30 3.86 5.40
N ILE A 91 -2.30 3.30 6.09
CA ILE A 91 -2.47 2.75 7.43
C ILE A 91 -2.78 3.86 8.44
N ALA A 92 -2.09 5.01 8.37
CA ALA A 92 -2.31 6.14 9.27
C ALA A 92 -3.72 6.72 9.12
N SER A 93 -4.16 6.97 7.88
CA SER A 93 -5.49 7.52 7.59
C SER A 93 -6.62 6.55 7.97
N LEU A 94 -6.46 5.26 7.68
CA LEU A 94 -7.42 4.23 8.09
C LEU A 94 -7.49 4.10 9.62
N ALA A 95 -6.34 4.04 10.28
CA ALA A 95 -6.29 3.97 11.73
C ALA A 95 -6.99 5.16 12.39
N LYS A 96 -6.80 6.37 11.84
CA LYS A 96 -7.53 7.56 12.29
C LYS A 96 -9.04 7.42 12.09
N LEU A 97 -9.47 6.90 10.95
CA LEU A 97 -10.88 6.67 10.63
C LEU A 97 -11.57 5.70 11.60
N TYR A 98 -10.81 4.74 12.12
CA TYR A 98 -11.28 3.70 13.06
C TYR A 98 -10.83 3.93 14.51
N ASP A 99 -10.41 5.16 14.84
CA ASP A 99 -10.00 5.56 16.20
C ASP A 99 -8.92 4.64 16.79
N LYS A 100 -7.88 4.38 16.00
CA LYS A 100 -6.74 3.54 16.38
C LYS A 100 -5.43 4.30 16.33
N LYS A 101 -4.48 3.86 17.14
CA LYS A 101 -3.10 4.35 17.12
C LYS A 101 -2.22 3.50 16.21
N VAL A 102 -1.21 4.11 15.61
CA VAL A 102 -0.21 3.40 14.82
C VAL A 102 1.18 3.74 15.29
N VAL A 103 1.98 2.70 15.48
CA VAL A 103 3.42 2.84 15.73
C VAL A 103 4.17 2.42 14.46
N PHE A 104 4.89 3.36 13.86
CA PHE A 104 5.70 3.10 12.69
C PHE A 104 7.17 2.90 13.08
N PHE A 105 7.72 1.76 12.70
CA PHE A 105 9.15 1.49 12.77
C PHE A 105 9.78 1.85 11.43
N MET A 106 10.72 2.79 11.43
CA MET A 106 11.32 3.33 10.21
C MET A 106 12.84 3.28 10.24
N PRO A 107 13.48 3.00 9.09
CA PRO A 107 14.91 3.18 8.98
C PRO A 107 15.25 4.67 9.02
N SER A 108 16.18 5.04 9.85
CA SER A 108 16.70 6.40 9.92
C SER A 108 17.62 6.74 8.76
N SER A 109 17.72 8.02 8.45
CA SER A 109 18.67 8.54 7.47
C SER A 109 18.93 10.02 7.75
N LYS A 110 20.00 10.58 7.17
CA LYS A 110 20.32 12.02 7.30
C LYS A 110 19.24 12.99 6.84
N ARG A 111 18.22 12.50 6.14
CA ARG A 111 17.08 13.32 5.69
C ARG A 111 15.81 12.51 5.80
N VAL A 112 14.79 13.12 6.37
CA VAL A 112 13.42 12.61 6.34
C VAL A 112 12.94 12.66 4.89
N SER A 113 12.39 11.56 4.38
CA SER A 113 11.74 11.56 3.06
C SER A 113 10.36 12.22 3.14
N ASP A 114 9.83 12.66 2.01
CA ASP A 114 8.48 13.25 1.96
C ASP A 114 7.41 12.27 2.47
N HIS A 115 7.54 10.98 2.16
CA HIS A 115 6.64 9.94 2.67
C HIS A 115 6.74 9.75 4.19
N GLN A 116 7.94 9.83 4.76
CA GLN A 116 8.11 9.79 6.22
C GLN A 116 7.56 11.06 6.87
N GLY A 117 7.88 12.22 6.28
CA GLY A 117 7.44 13.52 6.78
C GLY A 117 5.92 13.68 6.79
N ALA A 118 5.21 13.10 5.82
CA ALA A 118 3.76 13.14 5.75
C ALA A 118 3.08 12.53 6.98
N LEU A 119 3.72 11.55 7.63
CA LEU A 119 3.15 10.87 8.79
C LEU A 119 3.09 11.75 10.05
N PHE A 120 3.93 12.77 10.15
CA PHE A 120 3.86 13.74 11.25
C PHE A 120 2.61 14.63 11.21
N ALA A 121 1.83 14.58 10.13
CA ALA A 121 0.54 15.27 10.05
C ALA A 121 -0.58 14.55 10.81
N TYR A 122 -0.35 13.30 11.22
CA TYR A 122 -1.34 12.48 11.90
C TYR A 122 -1.13 12.51 13.41
N ASP A 123 -2.18 12.83 14.17
CA ASP A 123 -2.19 12.88 15.63
C ASP A 123 -2.28 11.50 16.30
N ASN A 124 -2.63 10.47 15.54
CA ASN A 124 -2.75 9.08 15.98
C ASN A 124 -1.52 8.23 15.65
N VAL A 125 -0.41 8.87 15.22
CA VAL A 125 0.79 8.18 14.74
C VAL A 125 1.98 8.44 15.69
N ASP A 126 2.69 7.36 16.06
CA ASP A 126 3.98 7.37 16.72
C ASP A 126 5.04 6.86 15.73
N VAL A 127 6.00 7.71 15.37
CA VAL A 127 7.06 7.36 14.41
C VAL A 127 8.36 7.12 15.17
N ARG A 128 8.92 5.91 15.03
CA ARG A 128 10.15 5.48 15.67
C ARG A 128 11.22 5.18 14.63
N PHE A 129 12.30 5.94 14.69
CA PHE A 129 13.43 5.78 13.78
C PHE A 129 14.52 4.90 14.37
N PHE A 130 15.04 3.99 13.55
CA PHE A 130 16.09 3.07 13.93
C PHE A 130 17.27 3.18 12.98
N ARG A 131 18.48 3.12 13.52
CA ARG A 131 19.71 3.12 12.73
C ARG A 131 19.82 1.93 11.78
N ILE A 132 19.16 0.83 12.10
CA ILE A 132 19.16 -0.38 11.28
C ILE A 132 18.34 -0.14 10.03
N ALA A 133 19.01 -0.12 8.88
CA ALA A 133 18.37 0.05 7.57
C ALA A 133 17.81 -1.24 6.97
N ALA A 134 18.19 -2.42 7.49
CA ALA A 134 17.75 -3.70 6.96
C ALA A 134 16.30 -3.99 7.34
N MET A 135 15.38 -3.85 6.38
CA MET A 135 13.94 -4.04 6.56
C MET A 135 13.56 -5.37 7.23
N PRO A 136 14.19 -6.54 6.92
CA PRO A 136 13.87 -7.78 7.62
C PRO A 136 14.10 -7.72 9.13
N VAL A 137 15.20 -7.10 9.56
CA VAL A 137 15.53 -6.95 10.99
C VAL A 137 14.55 -6.00 11.66
N LEU A 138 14.25 -4.88 11.02
CA LEU A 138 13.31 -3.90 11.53
C LEU A 138 11.88 -4.49 11.65
N ASN A 139 11.48 -5.34 10.71
CA ASN A 139 10.22 -6.09 10.79
C ASN A 139 10.18 -7.06 11.99
N GLN A 140 11.29 -7.70 12.32
CA GLN A 140 11.38 -8.56 13.52
C GLN A 140 11.19 -7.76 14.82
N TYR A 141 11.82 -6.58 14.90
CA TYR A 141 11.64 -5.69 16.05
C TYR A 141 10.20 -5.19 16.16
N ALA A 142 9.60 -4.75 15.06
CA ALA A 142 8.22 -4.33 15.03
C ALA A 142 7.26 -5.44 15.48
N LYS A 143 7.51 -6.68 15.02
CA LYS A 143 6.72 -7.85 15.43
C LYS A 143 6.87 -8.15 16.93
N LYS A 144 8.10 -8.17 17.44
CA LYS A 144 8.37 -8.39 18.87
C LYS A 144 7.69 -7.32 19.72
N TRP A 145 7.82 -6.06 19.35
CA TRP A 145 7.16 -4.96 20.04
C TRP A 145 5.64 -5.13 20.07
N ALA A 146 5.04 -5.53 18.94
CA ALA A 146 3.60 -5.78 18.86
C ALA A 146 3.15 -6.91 19.80
N GLU A 147 3.94 -7.96 19.93
CA GLU A 147 3.69 -9.07 20.87
C GLU A 147 3.74 -8.58 22.33
N GLU A 148 4.79 -7.85 22.70
CA GLU A 148 5.00 -7.30 24.05
C GLU A 148 3.93 -6.29 24.48
N HIS A 149 3.42 -5.49 23.53
CA HIS A 149 2.44 -4.44 23.81
C HIS A 149 1.01 -4.82 23.40
N GLN A 150 0.75 -6.10 23.11
CA GLN A 150 -0.54 -6.60 22.69
C GLN A 150 -1.15 -5.82 21.50
N ALA A 151 -0.31 -5.33 20.59
CA ALA A 151 -0.71 -4.62 19.39
C ALA A 151 -0.93 -5.57 18.20
N THR A 152 -1.54 -5.08 17.12
CA THR A 152 -1.64 -5.81 15.86
C THR A 152 -0.46 -5.49 14.96
N TYR A 153 0.38 -6.47 14.67
CA TYR A 153 1.44 -6.32 13.68
C TYR A 153 0.87 -6.43 12.26
N LEU A 154 1.19 -5.45 11.43
CA LEU A 154 0.83 -5.42 10.01
C LEU A 154 2.04 -5.83 9.18
N PRO A 155 1.94 -6.84 8.31
CA PRO A 155 3.06 -7.29 7.48
C PRO A 155 3.44 -6.24 6.43
N PHE A 156 4.72 -6.22 6.05
CA PHE A 156 5.25 -5.29 5.05
C PHE A 156 4.45 -5.33 3.74
N GLY A 157 4.02 -4.17 3.27
CA GLY A 157 3.18 -4.06 2.06
C GLY A 157 1.78 -4.63 2.21
N LEU A 158 1.38 -5.05 3.43
CA LEU A 158 0.15 -5.80 3.72
C LEU A 158 0.08 -7.13 2.94
N THR A 159 1.24 -7.69 2.57
CA THR A 159 1.32 -8.92 1.78
C THR A 159 0.92 -10.15 2.58
N GLY A 160 0.40 -11.17 1.89
CA GLY A 160 0.05 -12.45 2.50
C GLY A 160 -1.16 -12.39 3.47
N ASN A 161 -1.93 -11.31 3.43
CA ASN A 161 -3.16 -11.18 4.19
C ASN A 161 -4.36 -11.35 3.25
N GLU A 162 -5.15 -12.39 3.48
CA GLU A 162 -6.31 -12.71 2.65
C GLU A 162 -7.38 -11.62 2.70
N MET A 163 -7.57 -10.98 3.86
CA MET A 163 -8.51 -9.87 4.01
C MET A 163 -8.13 -8.67 3.14
N VAL A 164 -6.81 -8.41 2.95
CA VAL A 164 -6.35 -7.35 2.03
C VAL A 164 -6.71 -7.70 0.58
N THR A 165 -6.53 -8.95 0.20
CA THR A 165 -6.97 -9.43 -1.13
C THR A 165 -8.47 -9.31 -1.27
N ALA A 166 -9.24 -9.71 -0.26
CA ALA A 166 -10.70 -9.60 -0.22
C ALA A 166 -11.19 -8.14 -0.37
N GLY A 167 -10.55 -7.20 0.31
CA GLY A 167 -10.86 -5.77 0.18
C GLY A 167 -10.61 -5.23 -1.24
N LEU A 168 -9.51 -5.64 -1.88
CA LEU A 168 -9.22 -5.26 -3.26
C LEU A 168 -10.17 -5.93 -4.27
N VAL A 169 -10.58 -7.18 -4.04
CA VAL A 169 -11.59 -7.87 -4.85
C VAL A 169 -12.96 -7.20 -4.69
N ASN A 170 -13.32 -6.80 -3.47
CA ASN A 170 -14.53 -6.01 -3.23
C ASN A 170 -14.48 -4.64 -3.91
N MET A 171 -13.34 -3.98 -3.94
CA MET A 171 -13.12 -2.77 -4.72
C MET A 171 -13.41 -3.01 -6.21
N CYS A 172 -12.90 -4.12 -6.77
CA CYS A 172 -13.19 -4.50 -8.16
C CYS A 172 -14.69 -4.66 -8.40
N ARG A 173 -15.41 -5.34 -7.49
CA ARG A 173 -16.89 -5.47 -7.56
C ARG A 173 -17.56 -4.10 -7.58
N ASN A 174 -17.16 -3.18 -6.73
CA ASN A 174 -17.75 -1.84 -6.69
C ASN A 174 -17.49 -1.05 -7.98
N ILE A 175 -16.32 -1.19 -8.58
CA ILE A 175 -16.00 -0.60 -9.88
C ILE A 175 -16.87 -1.22 -10.99
N SER A 176 -16.99 -2.55 -11.01
CA SER A 176 -17.85 -3.24 -11.99
C SER A 176 -19.30 -2.79 -11.90
N ASN A 177 -19.80 -2.60 -10.69
CA ASN A 177 -21.15 -2.08 -10.47
C ASN A 177 -21.33 -0.65 -11.03
N GLN A 178 -20.31 0.22 -10.87
CA GLN A 178 -20.34 1.58 -11.43
C GLN A 178 -20.30 1.56 -12.97
N LEU A 179 -19.50 0.67 -13.55
CA LEU A 179 -19.34 0.56 -15.00
C LEU A 179 -20.44 -0.27 -15.70
N GLY A 180 -21.25 -1.02 -14.93
CA GLY A 180 -22.22 -1.99 -15.43
C GLY A 180 -21.58 -3.25 -16.05
N LYS A 181 -20.26 -3.38 -15.98
CA LYS A 181 -19.48 -4.53 -16.51
C LYS A 181 -18.07 -4.56 -15.93
N ASP A 182 -17.40 -5.70 -16.05
CA ASP A 182 -15.98 -5.82 -15.76
C ASP A 182 -15.14 -5.15 -16.86
N PRO A 183 -13.96 -4.56 -16.55
CA PRO A 183 -13.02 -4.10 -17.56
C PRO A 183 -12.49 -5.27 -18.40
N THR A 184 -12.14 -4.99 -19.66
CA THR A 184 -11.60 -6.02 -20.57
C THR A 184 -10.09 -6.25 -20.40
N GLU A 185 -9.38 -5.21 -20.02
CA GLU A 185 -7.93 -5.24 -19.76
C GLU A 185 -7.59 -4.37 -18.55
N ILE A 186 -6.58 -4.78 -17.80
CA ILE A 186 -6.08 -4.08 -16.61
C ILE A 186 -4.67 -3.59 -16.91
N TYR A 187 -4.39 -2.32 -16.61
CA TYR A 187 -3.07 -1.72 -16.76
C TYR A 187 -2.60 -1.14 -15.43
N CYS A 188 -1.44 -1.57 -14.94
CA CYS A 188 -0.91 -1.07 -13.67
C CYS A 188 0.61 -1.19 -13.56
N ALA A 189 1.20 -0.42 -12.64
CA ALA A 189 2.56 -0.65 -12.17
C ALA A 189 2.58 -1.80 -11.17
N VAL A 190 3.59 -2.67 -11.23
CA VAL A 190 3.69 -3.87 -10.39
C VAL A 190 5.02 -3.86 -9.62
N SER A 191 4.95 -3.98 -8.30
CA SER A 191 6.10 -4.13 -7.40
C SER A 191 6.11 -5.52 -6.75
N THR A 192 5.49 -5.71 -5.58
CA THR A 192 5.44 -7.00 -4.89
C THR A 192 4.48 -8.00 -5.52
N GLY A 193 3.49 -7.53 -6.27
CA GLY A 193 2.48 -8.37 -6.94
C GLY A 193 1.14 -8.46 -6.24
N THR A 194 1.02 -8.09 -4.96
CA THR A 194 -0.22 -8.21 -4.19
C THR A 194 -1.43 -7.60 -4.91
N MET A 195 -1.27 -6.40 -5.47
CA MET A 195 -2.33 -5.71 -6.19
C MET A 195 -2.72 -6.46 -7.47
N ILE A 196 -1.74 -6.75 -8.34
CA ILE A 196 -2.05 -7.40 -9.63
C ILE A 196 -2.68 -8.77 -9.43
N ARG A 197 -2.32 -9.50 -8.37
CA ARG A 197 -2.99 -10.74 -7.99
C ARG A 197 -4.46 -10.50 -7.64
N ALA A 198 -4.75 -9.55 -6.77
CA ALA A 198 -6.12 -9.24 -6.38
C ALA A 198 -6.98 -8.78 -7.56
N LEU A 199 -6.42 -7.98 -8.47
CA LEU A 199 -7.10 -7.53 -9.68
C LEU A 199 -7.44 -8.70 -10.64
N GLN A 200 -6.53 -9.67 -10.79
CA GLN A 200 -6.78 -10.88 -11.59
C GLN A 200 -7.91 -11.75 -11.03
N ILE A 201 -8.08 -11.73 -9.71
CA ILE A 201 -9.15 -12.45 -9.02
C ILE A 201 -10.45 -11.65 -9.13
N GLY A 202 -10.38 -10.34 -8.90
CA GLY A 202 -11.53 -9.45 -8.92
C GLY A 202 -12.17 -9.30 -10.30
N TRP A 203 -11.36 -9.39 -11.37
CA TRP A 203 -11.77 -9.37 -12.77
C TRP A 203 -11.20 -10.57 -13.52
N PRO A 204 -11.79 -11.77 -13.34
CA PRO A 204 -11.22 -13.02 -13.80
C PRO A 204 -11.08 -13.13 -15.32
N ASP A 205 -11.94 -12.44 -16.09
CA ASP A 205 -11.94 -12.44 -17.55
C ASP A 205 -11.08 -11.32 -18.17
N ALA A 206 -10.66 -10.36 -17.35
CA ALA A 206 -9.80 -9.29 -17.83
C ALA A 206 -8.38 -9.78 -18.13
N THR A 207 -7.75 -9.20 -19.16
CA THR A 207 -6.34 -9.43 -19.46
C THR A 207 -5.47 -8.51 -18.62
N PRO A 208 -4.70 -9.03 -17.63
CA PRO A 208 -3.85 -8.19 -16.80
C PRO A 208 -2.53 -7.90 -17.51
N LYS A 209 -2.24 -6.62 -17.69
CA LYS A 209 -1.00 -6.09 -18.26
C LYS A 209 -0.37 -5.10 -17.28
N GLY A 210 0.94 -4.98 -17.28
CA GLY A 210 1.56 -4.03 -16.38
C GLY A 210 3.04 -3.80 -16.65
N VAL A 211 3.60 -2.88 -15.88
CA VAL A 211 5.02 -2.58 -15.89
C VAL A 211 5.63 -2.98 -14.55
N ALA A 212 6.57 -3.92 -14.58
CA ALA A 212 7.35 -4.32 -13.43
C ALA A 212 8.32 -3.19 -13.06
N VAL A 213 8.05 -2.48 -11.97
CA VAL A 213 8.83 -1.34 -11.50
C VAL A 213 9.87 -1.73 -10.46
N ALA A 214 9.72 -2.89 -9.83
CA ALA A 214 10.67 -3.48 -8.88
C ALA A 214 11.17 -4.84 -9.37
N ARG A 215 12.35 -5.25 -8.88
CA ARG A 215 13.03 -6.47 -9.38
C ARG A 215 12.41 -7.79 -8.92
N ASN A 216 11.66 -7.81 -7.83
CA ASN A 216 11.23 -9.02 -7.13
C ASN A 216 9.71 -9.14 -7.11
N ILE A 217 9.13 -9.61 -8.20
CA ILE A 217 7.73 -10.05 -8.21
C ILE A 217 7.73 -11.55 -7.91
N HIS A 218 7.05 -11.98 -6.85
CA HIS A 218 6.88 -13.39 -6.56
C HIS A 218 6.09 -14.06 -7.67
N LYS A 219 6.58 -15.24 -8.13
CA LYS A 219 5.99 -15.95 -9.26
C LYS A 219 4.49 -16.24 -9.07
N GLY A 220 4.07 -16.58 -7.85
CA GLY A 220 2.66 -16.82 -7.51
C GLY A 220 1.80 -15.54 -7.52
N GLU A 221 2.39 -14.36 -7.29
CA GLU A 221 1.65 -13.10 -7.36
C GLU A 221 1.49 -12.57 -8.79
N LYS A 222 2.43 -12.92 -9.68
CA LYS A 222 2.35 -12.54 -11.09
C LYS A 222 1.14 -13.18 -11.79
N GLY A 223 0.84 -14.44 -11.50
CA GLY A 223 -0.23 -15.18 -12.18
C GLY A 223 -0.03 -15.19 -13.69
N VAL A 224 -1.09 -14.83 -14.43
CA VAL A 224 -1.09 -14.75 -15.90
C VAL A 224 -0.75 -13.35 -16.42
N ALA A 225 -0.36 -12.39 -15.55
CA ALA A 225 -0.09 -11.03 -15.97
C ALA A 225 1.06 -10.93 -16.98
N ILE A 226 0.81 -10.16 -18.02
CA ILE A 226 1.81 -9.80 -19.05
C ILE A 226 2.54 -8.56 -18.54
N LEU A 227 3.83 -8.68 -18.24
CA LEU A 227 4.61 -7.61 -17.63
C LEU A 227 5.77 -7.18 -18.52
N GLU A 228 5.83 -5.88 -18.82
CA GLU A 228 7.03 -5.22 -19.31
C GLU A 228 7.96 -4.80 -18.15
N THR A 229 9.25 -4.69 -18.40
CA THR A 229 10.19 -4.13 -17.41
C THR A 229 10.21 -2.61 -17.52
N ALA A 230 10.16 -1.92 -16.38
CA ALA A 230 10.25 -0.47 -16.35
C ALA A 230 11.60 0.03 -16.96
N LYS A 231 11.51 0.99 -17.87
CA LYS A 231 12.69 1.61 -18.49
C LYS A 231 13.51 2.45 -17.51
N MET A 232 12.88 2.96 -16.46
CA MET A 232 13.50 3.81 -15.43
C MET A 232 13.69 3.05 -14.13
N PRO A 233 14.79 3.30 -13.37
CA PRO A 233 15.01 2.72 -12.06
C PRO A 233 13.82 2.96 -11.09
N PHE A 234 13.66 2.07 -10.11
CA PHE A 234 12.47 2.01 -9.24
C PHE A 234 12.09 3.36 -8.62
N LEU A 235 13.04 4.07 -8.04
CA LEU A 235 12.76 5.34 -7.34
C LEU A 235 12.86 6.58 -8.24
N LYS A 236 13.22 6.44 -9.53
CA LYS A 236 13.30 7.58 -10.44
C LYS A 236 11.94 7.89 -11.02
N ARG A 237 11.56 9.16 -10.93
CA ARG A 237 10.40 9.74 -11.60
C ARG A 237 10.57 9.66 -13.12
N THR A 238 9.53 9.26 -13.82
CA THR A 238 9.50 9.30 -15.29
C THR A 238 8.94 10.63 -15.80
N PRO A 239 9.45 11.18 -16.90
CA PRO A 239 8.88 12.38 -17.54
C PRO A 239 7.42 12.21 -17.98
N VAL A 240 6.96 10.97 -18.14
CA VAL A 240 5.57 10.66 -18.49
C VAL A 240 4.59 11.24 -17.46
N ALA A 241 4.99 11.30 -16.20
CA ALA A 241 4.17 11.86 -15.12
C ALA A 241 3.72 13.31 -15.38
N ASP A 242 4.53 14.08 -16.12
CA ASP A 242 4.23 15.49 -16.45
C ASP A 242 3.16 15.62 -17.55
N ARG A 243 2.90 14.54 -18.29
CA ARG A 243 1.94 14.48 -19.41
C ARG A 243 0.63 13.77 -19.05
N MET A 244 0.56 13.15 -17.87
CA MET A 244 -0.66 12.46 -17.47
C MET A 244 -1.78 13.46 -17.19
N PRO A 245 -3.01 13.13 -17.58
CA PRO A 245 -4.17 14.01 -17.37
C PRO A 245 -4.61 14.08 -15.91
N ILE A 246 -4.02 13.24 -15.05
CA ILE A 246 -4.36 13.11 -13.63
C ILE A 246 -3.10 13.18 -12.77
N PRO A 247 -3.22 13.61 -11.51
CA PRO A 247 -2.15 13.45 -10.52
C PRO A 247 -1.79 11.97 -10.34
N THR A 248 -0.50 11.67 -10.29
CA THR A 248 0.01 10.30 -10.23
C THR A 248 1.30 10.21 -9.45
N THR A 249 1.70 9.00 -9.10
CA THR A 249 3.03 8.73 -8.55
C THR A 249 4.05 8.59 -9.68
N GLY A 250 4.86 9.62 -9.86
CA GLY A 250 5.79 9.70 -10.98
C GLY A 250 6.87 8.61 -11.00
N ALA A 251 7.24 8.09 -9.85
CA ALA A 251 8.18 6.97 -9.72
C ALA A 251 7.52 5.59 -9.85
N TYR A 252 6.21 5.50 -9.89
CA TYR A 252 5.46 4.24 -9.85
C TYR A 252 4.42 4.15 -10.98
N ASP A 253 3.21 4.68 -10.81
CA ASP A 253 2.09 4.50 -11.74
C ASP A 253 2.35 5.09 -13.12
N ALA A 254 2.99 6.25 -13.18
CA ALA A 254 3.32 6.91 -14.43
C ALA A 254 4.17 6.05 -15.38
N LYS A 255 4.90 5.05 -14.85
CA LYS A 255 5.68 4.12 -15.69
C LYS A 255 4.82 3.15 -16.48
N ALA A 256 3.60 2.88 -16.03
CA ALA A 256 2.67 2.02 -16.73
C ALA A 256 1.72 2.81 -17.66
N TRP A 257 1.71 4.13 -17.59
CA TRP A 257 0.84 4.97 -18.39
C TRP A 257 1.11 4.86 -19.90
N GLU A 258 2.39 4.84 -20.33
CA GLU A 258 2.74 4.68 -21.75
C GLU A 258 2.23 3.35 -22.31
N LEU A 259 2.30 2.27 -21.52
CA LEU A 259 1.75 0.98 -21.93
C LEU A 259 0.24 1.06 -22.12
N PHE A 260 -0.48 1.69 -21.16
CA PHE A 260 -1.92 1.90 -21.25
C PHE A 260 -2.32 2.78 -22.44
N GLU A 261 -1.60 3.87 -22.73
CA GLU A 261 -1.89 4.70 -23.89
C GLU A 261 -1.66 3.96 -25.21
N ARG A 262 -0.56 3.20 -25.30
CA ARG A 262 -0.16 2.47 -26.51
C ARG A 262 -1.08 1.29 -26.82
N GLU A 263 -1.50 0.53 -25.83
CA GLU A 263 -2.15 -0.76 -26.02
C GLU A 263 -3.60 -0.83 -25.52
N GLY A 264 -3.99 0.07 -24.61
CA GLY A 264 -5.32 0.04 -24.00
C GLY A 264 -6.42 0.24 -25.03
N LYS A 265 -7.35 -0.71 -25.07
CA LYS A 265 -8.55 -0.71 -25.93
C LYS A 265 -9.73 -0.09 -25.19
N PRO A 266 -10.83 0.27 -25.90
CA PRO A 266 -12.06 0.64 -25.23
C PRO A 266 -12.51 -0.41 -24.21
N GLY A 267 -12.86 0.05 -23.01
CA GLY A 267 -13.19 -0.82 -21.88
C GLY A 267 -12.00 -1.26 -21.02
N SER A 268 -10.76 -0.91 -21.37
CA SER A 268 -9.59 -1.10 -20.49
C SER A 268 -9.60 -0.16 -19.30
N ILE A 269 -9.00 -0.58 -18.19
CA ILE A 269 -8.84 0.25 -16.99
C ILE A 269 -7.36 0.42 -16.61
N PHE A 270 -6.96 1.66 -16.35
CA PHE A 270 -5.69 2.00 -15.73
C PHE A 270 -5.85 2.17 -14.23
N ILE A 271 -4.97 1.55 -13.46
CA ILE A 271 -4.98 1.61 -11.99
C ILE A 271 -3.97 2.66 -11.52
N ASN A 272 -4.47 3.84 -11.14
CA ASN A 272 -3.68 4.89 -10.51
C ASN A 272 -3.73 4.71 -8.99
N VAL A 273 -2.68 4.18 -8.38
CA VAL A 273 -2.66 3.79 -6.96
C VAL A 273 -2.56 4.97 -5.99
N GLY A 274 -2.10 6.12 -6.47
CA GLY A 274 -1.91 7.32 -5.66
C GLY A 274 -1.28 8.45 -6.45
N ALA A 275 -0.94 9.54 -5.77
CA ALA A 275 -0.29 10.70 -6.40
C ALA A 275 0.70 11.37 -5.47
N ASP A 276 1.85 11.81 -6.03
CA ASP A 276 2.85 12.59 -5.28
C ASP A 276 2.25 13.89 -4.72
N ALA A 277 1.32 14.51 -5.46
CA ALA A 277 0.62 15.73 -5.02
C ALA A 277 -0.24 15.54 -3.76
N VAL A 278 -0.69 14.32 -3.47
CA VAL A 278 -1.41 14.01 -2.22
C VAL A 278 -0.48 14.14 -1.04
N LEU A 279 0.75 13.63 -1.15
CA LEU A 279 1.80 13.81 -0.13
C LEU A 279 2.10 15.29 0.12
N ASN A 280 2.20 16.10 -0.92
CA ASN A 280 2.42 17.54 -0.75
C ASN A 280 1.30 18.21 0.05
N ARG A 281 0.04 17.77 -0.07
CA ARG A 281 -1.06 18.24 0.76
C ARG A 281 -0.90 17.87 2.23
N TYR A 282 -0.39 16.69 2.52
CA TYR A 282 -0.07 16.30 3.89
C TYR A 282 1.11 17.09 4.43
N LEU A 283 2.18 17.24 3.67
CA LEU A 283 3.35 18.02 4.06
C LEU A 283 3.01 19.46 4.40
N SER A 284 2.02 20.06 3.75
CA SER A 284 1.55 21.41 4.08
C SER A 284 0.84 21.52 5.44
N ARG A 285 0.39 20.39 5.99
CA ARG A 285 -0.28 20.31 7.30
C ARG A 285 0.64 19.85 8.42
N VAL A 286 1.82 19.38 8.08
CA VAL A 286 2.80 18.91 9.06
C VAL A 286 3.33 20.12 9.84
N ASN A 287 3.38 19.99 11.16
CA ASN A 287 4.06 20.95 11.98
C ASN A 287 5.56 20.96 11.61
N ARG A 288 5.99 22.06 10.99
CA ARG A 288 7.38 22.23 10.53
C ARG A 288 8.38 22.16 11.67
N ASP A 289 7.97 22.56 12.85
CA ASP A 289 8.82 22.55 14.03
C ASP A 289 9.15 21.10 14.45
N ASN A 290 8.18 20.19 14.40
CA ASN A 290 8.43 18.78 14.68
C ASN A 290 9.40 18.14 13.68
N ILE A 291 9.27 18.46 12.40
CA ILE A 291 10.22 17.98 11.39
C ILE A 291 11.60 18.59 11.56
N ASN A 292 11.66 19.87 11.87
CA ASN A 292 12.93 20.56 12.09
C ASN A 292 13.62 20.04 13.34
N SER A 293 12.92 19.89 14.45
CA SER A 293 13.46 19.30 15.68
C SER A 293 13.99 17.90 15.44
N TYR A 294 13.26 17.05 14.66
CA TYR A 294 13.75 15.75 14.30
C TYR A 294 15.01 15.83 13.43
N ARG A 295 15.06 16.73 12.45
CA ARG A 295 16.23 16.92 11.59
C ARG A 295 17.43 17.41 12.38
N GLU A 296 17.25 18.40 13.25
CA GLU A 296 18.29 18.90 14.14
C GLU A 296 18.84 17.78 15.04
N TRP A 297 17.94 17.04 15.67
CA TRP A 297 18.33 15.93 16.54
C TRP A 297 19.04 14.82 15.75
N HIS A 298 18.58 14.52 14.55
CA HIS A 298 19.16 13.53 13.66
C HIS A 298 20.55 13.95 13.15
N ASP A 299 20.73 15.23 12.87
CA ASP A 299 21.99 15.78 12.37
C ASP A 299 23.06 15.91 13.46
N MET A 300 22.67 15.97 14.72
CA MET A 300 23.59 15.98 15.87
C MET A 300 24.35 14.67 16.07
N GLY A 301 23.95 13.60 15.41
CA GLY A 301 24.70 12.34 15.39
C GLY A 301 24.63 11.48 16.65
N ASP A 302 24.23 12.04 17.78
CA ASP A 302 24.29 11.39 19.10
C ASP A 302 23.37 10.16 19.22
N TRP A 303 22.30 10.13 18.48
CA TRP A 303 21.40 8.98 18.48
C TRP A 303 21.97 7.75 17.75
N HIS A 304 23.00 7.94 16.91
CA HIS A 304 23.68 6.85 16.22
C HIS A 304 24.40 5.89 17.18
N GLU A 305 24.92 6.41 18.26
CA GLU A 305 25.60 5.63 19.29
C GLU A 305 24.59 4.92 20.19
N ASN A 306 23.32 5.22 19.99
CA ASN A 306 22.34 4.93 20.94
C ASN A 306 21.51 3.73 20.64
N ARG A 307 21.49 2.92 21.48
CA ARG A 307 20.32 2.43 22.21
C ARG A 307 19.44 1.47 21.44
N ALA A 308 19.25 1.64 20.11
CA ALA A 308 18.71 0.58 19.27
C ALA A 308 19.51 -0.74 19.39
N PHE A 309 20.75 -0.63 19.85
CA PHE A 309 21.64 -1.76 20.09
C PHE A 309 21.81 -2.15 21.57
N LYS A 310 21.27 -1.35 22.49
CA LYS A 310 21.43 -1.55 23.95
C LYS A 310 20.17 -2.08 24.65
N GLY A 311 19.18 -2.54 23.92
CA GLY A 311 17.95 -3.07 24.50
C GLY A 311 16.81 -2.06 24.64
N ASP A 312 17.08 -0.76 24.63
CA ASP A 312 16.10 0.32 24.85
C ASP A 312 15.48 0.86 23.57
N ILE A 313 15.37 -0.01 22.56
CA ILE A 313 14.91 0.33 21.20
C ILE A 313 13.54 1.01 21.18
N PHE A 314 12.74 0.71 22.18
CA PHE A 314 11.34 1.12 22.23
C PHE A 314 11.10 2.38 23.05
N GLU A 315 12.04 2.76 23.91
CA GLU A 315 11.92 3.96 24.74
C GLU A 315 12.45 5.23 24.04
N HIS A 316 13.24 5.04 22.99
CA HIS A 316 13.96 6.11 22.31
C HIS A 316 13.61 6.19 20.82
N GLY A 317 12.39 5.84 20.47
CA GLY A 317 11.80 6.23 19.21
C GLY A 317 11.80 7.75 19.16
N VAL A 318 12.27 8.31 18.06
CA VAL A 318 12.23 9.73 17.84
C VAL A 318 10.95 10.03 17.10
N ALA A 319 10.21 10.95 17.63
CA ALA A 319 9.03 11.51 16.97
C ALA A 319 9.42 12.31 15.74
#